data_fdb81657acd7adb3e72574fa3dacba71
#
_entry.id   fdb81657acd7adb3e72574fa3dacba71
#
_cell.length_a   1.000
_cell.length_b   1.000
_cell.length_c   1.000
_cell.angle_alpha   90.00
_cell.angle_beta   90.00
_cell.angle_gamma   90.00
#
_symmetry.space_group_name_H-M   'P 1'
#
loop_
_entity.id
_entity.type
_entity.pdbx_description
1 polymer ?
#
loop_
_entity_poly.entity_id
_entity_poly.type
_entity_poly.pdbx_seq_one_letter_code
_entity_poly.pdbx_strand_id
1 'polypeptide(L)'
;MSNKLIINRIPSSKTEQKEMANDFISKVIDGDINPIDAVVQMKSISEIINTFLKDESIKDAVIQECEKYGKGESPGYLGAVIQIKETGVKYDFSVCNDPVYERLVEERKIIDEQCKEREKYLKTLSKSKTEIDEDTGYIFQLFPPAKQSTTSYSITFK
;
A
#
# COMPACT_ATOMS: atom_id res chain seq x y z
N MET A 1 -31.41 16.35 -6.40
CA MET A 1 -31.35 14.97 -5.94
C MET A 1 -29.93 14.49 -6.21
N SER A 2 -29.21 14.02 -5.20
CA SER A 2 -27.85 13.50 -5.42
C SER A 2 -27.98 12.16 -6.14
N ASN A 3 -27.55 12.12 -7.42
CA ASN A 3 -27.46 10.86 -8.14
C ASN A 3 -26.30 10.05 -7.54
N LYS A 4 -26.59 8.81 -7.11
CA LYS A 4 -25.62 7.89 -6.53
C LYS A 4 -25.13 6.92 -7.60
N LEU A 5 -23.89 6.47 -7.47
CA LEU A 5 -23.39 5.32 -8.24
C LEU A 5 -24.19 4.08 -7.85
N ILE A 6 -24.65 3.31 -8.84
CA ILE A 6 -25.42 2.11 -8.61
C ILE A 6 -24.67 0.93 -9.20
N ILE A 7 -24.36 -0.07 -8.36
CA ILE A 7 -23.76 -1.33 -8.78
C ILE A 7 -24.91 -2.36 -8.96
N ASN A 8 -25.31 -2.57 -10.20
CA ASN A 8 -26.42 -3.48 -10.51
C ASN A 8 -26.00 -4.93 -10.69
N ARG A 9 -24.72 -5.17 -10.92
CA ARG A 9 -24.17 -6.51 -11.18
C ARG A 9 -22.72 -6.58 -10.72
N ILE A 10 -22.27 -7.79 -10.45
CA ILE A 10 -20.85 -8.08 -10.20
C ILE A 10 -20.21 -8.42 -11.56
N PRO A 11 -19.16 -7.71 -11.99
CA PRO A 11 -18.49 -7.98 -13.26
C PRO A 11 -17.76 -9.32 -13.20
N SER A 12 -17.89 -10.13 -14.26
CA SER A 12 -17.38 -11.51 -14.32
C SER A 12 -15.98 -11.61 -14.93
N SER A 13 -15.48 -10.56 -15.55
CA SER A 13 -14.18 -10.54 -16.20
C SER A 13 -13.42 -9.24 -15.96
N LYS A 14 -12.09 -9.26 -16.18
CA LYS A 14 -11.26 -8.04 -16.10
C LYS A 14 -11.73 -6.94 -17.05
N THR A 15 -12.24 -7.33 -18.22
CA THR A 15 -12.80 -6.39 -19.20
C THR A 15 -14.03 -5.70 -18.65
N GLU A 16 -15.00 -6.47 -18.13
CA GLU A 16 -16.21 -5.91 -17.52
C GLU A 16 -15.91 -5.08 -16.28
N GLN A 17 -14.91 -5.46 -15.47
CA GLN A 17 -14.45 -4.65 -14.33
C GLN A 17 -13.94 -3.28 -14.78
N LYS A 18 -13.14 -3.26 -15.86
CA LYS A 18 -12.61 -2.02 -16.44
C LYS A 18 -13.71 -1.15 -17.06
N GLU A 19 -14.65 -1.78 -17.79
CA GLU A 19 -15.79 -1.09 -18.39
C GLU A 19 -16.68 -0.45 -17.33
N MET A 20 -16.98 -1.16 -16.26
CA MET A 20 -17.77 -0.61 -15.14
C MET A 20 -17.04 0.56 -14.45
N ALA A 21 -15.72 0.43 -14.24
CA ALA A 21 -14.94 1.54 -13.67
C ALA A 21 -14.95 2.77 -14.58
N ASN A 22 -14.80 2.57 -15.90
CA ASN A 22 -14.83 3.66 -16.87
C ASN A 22 -16.21 4.33 -16.93
N ASP A 23 -17.32 3.56 -16.86
CA ASP A 23 -18.67 4.11 -16.79
C ASP A 23 -18.86 5.01 -15.55
N PHE A 24 -18.35 4.58 -14.40
CA PHE A 24 -18.39 5.39 -13.18
C PHE A 24 -17.56 6.67 -13.30
N ILE A 25 -16.37 6.59 -13.90
CA ILE A 25 -15.50 7.73 -14.14
C ILE A 25 -16.19 8.73 -15.08
N SER A 26 -16.75 8.26 -16.19
CA SER A 26 -17.46 9.13 -17.15
C SER A 26 -18.60 9.89 -16.49
N LYS A 27 -19.46 9.23 -15.72
CA LYS A 27 -20.57 9.86 -15.01
C LYS A 27 -20.13 10.97 -14.05
N VAL A 28 -18.96 10.83 -13.46
CA VAL A 28 -18.39 11.86 -12.57
C VAL A 28 -17.82 13.02 -13.40
N ILE A 29 -17.06 12.72 -14.45
CA ILE A 29 -16.43 13.73 -15.31
C ILE A 29 -17.48 14.53 -16.10
N ASP A 30 -18.54 13.86 -16.56
CA ASP A 30 -19.65 14.49 -17.30
C ASP A 30 -20.60 15.32 -16.38
N GLY A 31 -20.38 15.24 -15.06
CA GLY A 31 -21.14 16.03 -14.08
C GLY A 31 -22.46 15.40 -13.63
N ASP A 32 -22.76 14.17 -14.03
CA ASP A 32 -23.98 13.45 -13.63
C ASP A 32 -23.98 13.11 -12.13
N ILE A 33 -22.80 12.92 -11.56
CA ILE A 33 -22.60 12.56 -10.15
C ILE A 33 -21.55 13.49 -9.52
N ASN A 34 -21.83 13.95 -8.30
CA ASN A 34 -20.90 14.77 -7.56
C ASN A 34 -19.61 13.97 -7.25
N PRO A 35 -18.40 14.49 -7.59
CA PRO A 35 -17.14 13.80 -7.37
C PRO A 35 -16.89 13.39 -5.92
N ILE A 36 -17.26 14.24 -4.95
CA ILE A 36 -17.09 13.97 -3.53
C ILE A 36 -17.96 12.80 -3.10
N ASP A 37 -19.24 12.80 -3.50
CA ASP A 37 -20.17 11.72 -3.17
C ASP A 37 -19.74 10.39 -3.80
N ALA A 38 -19.27 10.41 -5.04
CA ALA A 38 -18.78 9.23 -5.75
C ALA A 38 -17.57 8.62 -5.04
N VAL A 39 -16.60 9.44 -4.65
CA VAL A 39 -15.37 8.96 -4.00
C VAL A 39 -15.66 8.44 -2.60
N VAL A 40 -16.55 9.09 -1.83
CA VAL A 40 -16.98 8.60 -0.51
C VAL A 40 -17.69 7.25 -0.63
N GLN A 41 -18.60 7.10 -1.62
CA GLN A 41 -19.27 5.81 -1.87
C GLN A 41 -18.26 4.69 -2.19
N MET A 42 -17.34 4.94 -3.13
CA MET A 42 -16.35 3.95 -3.53
C MET A 42 -15.41 3.59 -2.38
N LYS A 43 -15.01 4.55 -1.55
CA LYS A 43 -14.21 4.30 -0.37
C LYS A 43 -14.96 3.44 0.65
N SER A 44 -16.25 3.72 0.88
CA SER A 44 -17.08 2.91 1.78
C SER A 44 -17.19 1.45 1.31
N ILE A 45 -17.44 1.23 0.02
CA ILE A 45 -17.49 -0.11 -0.57
C ILE A 45 -16.13 -0.81 -0.43
N SER A 46 -15.04 -0.09 -0.70
CA SER A 46 -13.68 -0.62 -0.55
C SER A 46 -13.39 -1.07 0.89
N GLU A 47 -13.83 -0.32 1.90
CA GLU A 47 -13.65 -0.70 3.31
C GLU A 47 -14.46 -1.97 3.67
N ILE A 48 -15.70 -2.08 3.18
CA ILE A 48 -16.51 -3.30 3.37
C ILE A 48 -15.81 -4.51 2.75
N ILE A 49 -15.35 -4.38 1.50
CA ILE A 49 -14.65 -5.46 0.79
C ILE A 49 -13.36 -5.83 1.50
N ASN A 50 -12.56 -4.84 1.92
CA ASN A 50 -11.31 -5.07 2.61
C ASN A 50 -11.52 -5.74 3.97
N THR A 51 -12.57 -5.37 4.71
CA THR A 51 -12.92 -5.99 5.99
C THR A 51 -13.28 -7.45 5.78
N PHE A 52 -14.14 -7.74 4.80
CA PHE A 52 -14.55 -9.11 4.46
C PHE A 52 -13.35 -9.97 4.03
N LEU A 53 -12.51 -9.49 3.12
CA LEU A 53 -11.38 -10.26 2.58
C LEU A 53 -10.24 -10.49 3.59
N LYS A 54 -10.16 -9.66 4.64
CA LYS A 54 -9.14 -9.77 5.70
C LYS A 54 -9.61 -10.60 6.90
N ASP A 55 -10.88 -10.96 6.94
CA ASP A 55 -11.43 -11.74 8.05
C ASP A 55 -10.87 -13.17 8.03
N GLU A 56 -10.25 -13.58 9.13
CA GLU A 56 -9.60 -14.89 9.25
C GLU A 56 -10.61 -16.03 9.14
N SER A 57 -11.85 -15.85 9.62
CA SER A 57 -12.89 -16.88 9.51
C SER A 57 -13.31 -17.11 8.06
N ILE A 58 -13.35 -16.05 7.26
CA ILE A 58 -13.61 -16.16 5.81
C ILE A 58 -12.46 -16.88 5.11
N LYS A 59 -11.23 -16.53 5.45
CA LYS A 59 -10.03 -17.17 4.92
C LYS A 59 -10.02 -18.68 5.22
N ASP A 60 -10.29 -19.05 6.47
CA ASP A 60 -10.34 -20.45 6.89
C ASP A 60 -11.46 -21.22 6.18
N ALA A 61 -12.63 -20.61 6.04
CA ALA A 61 -13.75 -21.21 5.30
C ALA A 61 -13.40 -21.44 3.82
N VAL A 62 -12.71 -20.48 3.18
CA VAL A 62 -12.26 -20.63 1.79
C VAL A 62 -11.22 -21.74 1.66
N ILE A 63 -10.26 -21.84 2.58
CA ILE A 63 -9.26 -22.92 2.59
C ILE A 63 -9.94 -24.28 2.71
N GLN A 64 -10.83 -24.45 3.69
CA GLN A 64 -11.59 -25.69 3.88
C GLN A 64 -12.42 -26.07 2.65
N GLU A 65 -13.03 -25.11 1.99
CA GLU A 65 -13.78 -25.37 0.75
C GLU A 65 -12.84 -25.82 -0.38
N CYS A 66 -11.69 -25.15 -0.54
CA CYS A 66 -10.70 -25.51 -1.56
C CYS A 66 -10.08 -26.90 -1.35
N GLU A 67 -9.91 -27.35 -0.10
CA GLU A 67 -9.38 -28.69 0.23
C GLU A 67 -10.22 -29.83 -0.37
N LYS A 68 -11.52 -29.64 -0.56
CA LYS A 68 -12.41 -30.60 -1.21
C LYS A 68 -12.04 -30.93 -2.66
N TYR A 69 -11.33 -30.02 -3.31
CA TYR A 69 -10.86 -30.15 -4.70
C TYR A 69 -9.42 -30.67 -4.80
N GLY A 70 -8.75 -30.96 -3.67
CA GLY A 70 -7.37 -31.45 -3.62
C GLY A 70 -6.35 -30.36 -3.95
N LYS A 71 -5.17 -30.77 -4.44
CA LYS A 71 -4.06 -29.83 -4.77
C LYS A 71 -4.25 -29.06 -6.09
N GLY A 72 -5.40 -29.19 -6.72
CA GLY A 72 -5.71 -28.54 -7.99
C GLY A 72 -6.29 -27.15 -7.85
N GLU A 73 -6.73 -26.61 -8.99
CA GLU A 73 -7.47 -25.38 -9.06
C GLU A 73 -8.93 -25.62 -8.66
N SER A 74 -9.42 -24.90 -7.68
CA SER A 74 -10.83 -24.92 -7.32
C SER A 74 -11.61 -24.07 -8.33
N PRO A 75 -12.74 -24.59 -8.88
CA PRO A 75 -13.57 -23.78 -9.77
C PRO A 75 -14.17 -22.62 -8.98
N GLY A 76 -13.80 -21.41 -9.40
CA GLY A 76 -14.29 -20.18 -8.78
C GLY A 76 -15.57 -19.69 -9.44
N TYR A 77 -16.32 -18.88 -8.71
CA TYR A 77 -17.46 -18.15 -9.22
C TYR A 77 -17.03 -17.13 -10.28
N LEU A 78 -17.83 -16.94 -11.31
CA LEU A 78 -17.56 -16.00 -12.41
C LEU A 78 -16.23 -16.25 -13.17
N GLY A 79 -15.84 -17.51 -13.33
CA GLY A 79 -14.62 -17.87 -14.06
C GLY A 79 -13.31 -17.55 -13.32
N ALA A 80 -13.39 -17.19 -12.04
CA ALA A 80 -12.21 -17.07 -11.20
C ALA A 80 -11.65 -18.46 -10.86
N VAL A 81 -10.34 -18.52 -10.64
CA VAL A 81 -9.67 -19.74 -10.18
C VAL A 81 -9.06 -19.44 -8.82
N ILE A 82 -9.31 -20.32 -7.86
CA ILE A 82 -8.77 -20.22 -6.52
C ILE A 82 -7.74 -21.33 -6.32
N GLN A 83 -6.55 -21.00 -5.85
CA GLN A 83 -5.49 -21.94 -5.49
C GLN A 83 -5.01 -21.67 -4.09
N ILE A 84 -4.89 -22.70 -3.27
CA ILE A 84 -4.18 -22.63 -1.98
C ILE A 84 -2.68 -22.51 -2.28
N LYS A 85 -2.07 -21.47 -1.76
CA LYS A 85 -0.62 -21.26 -1.86
C LYS A 85 -0.05 -20.96 -0.48
N GLU A 86 1.07 -21.58 -0.18
CA GLU A 86 1.89 -21.13 0.93
C GLU A 86 2.46 -19.75 0.57
N THR A 87 2.06 -18.73 1.29
CA THR A 87 2.53 -17.36 1.07
C THR A 87 3.61 -17.01 2.06
N GLY A 88 4.82 -16.78 1.53
CA GLY A 88 5.90 -16.10 2.24
C GLY A 88 6.48 -16.84 3.43
N VAL A 89 7.49 -17.64 3.19
CA VAL A 89 8.40 -18.07 4.27
C VAL A 89 9.07 -16.82 4.84
N LYS A 90 8.72 -16.46 6.07
CA LYS A 90 9.43 -15.41 6.82
C LYS A 90 10.43 -16.12 7.72
N TYR A 91 11.69 -15.78 7.58
CA TYR A 91 12.72 -16.23 8.50
C TYR A 91 12.82 -15.28 9.69
N ASP A 92 12.70 -15.81 10.89
CA ASP A 92 13.00 -15.09 12.12
C ASP A 92 14.46 -15.35 12.50
N PHE A 93 15.30 -14.37 12.23
CA PHE A 93 16.72 -14.46 12.53
C PHE A 93 17.05 -14.19 14.00
N SER A 94 16.09 -13.71 14.80
CA SER A 94 16.30 -13.43 16.22
C SER A 94 16.58 -14.70 17.03
N VAL A 95 16.09 -15.85 16.55
CA VAL A 95 16.28 -17.16 17.19
C VAL A 95 17.59 -17.85 16.80
N CYS A 96 18.38 -17.29 15.89
CA CYS A 96 19.62 -17.90 15.41
C CYS A 96 20.76 -17.85 16.41
N ASN A 97 20.65 -17.01 17.46
CA ASN A 97 21.67 -16.80 18.48
C ASN A 97 23.07 -16.54 17.86
N ASP A 98 23.09 -15.71 16.81
CA ASP A 98 24.29 -15.34 16.06
C ASP A 98 24.78 -13.96 16.51
N PRO A 99 25.89 -13.89 17.30
CA PRO A 99 26.41 -12.63 17.81
C PRO A 99 26.94 -11.70 16.70
N VAL A 100 27.30 -12.26 15.53
CA VAL A 100 27.74 -11.44 14.39
C VAL A 100 26.52 -10.72 13.79
N TYR A 101 25.41 -11.43 13.62
CA TYR A 101 24.18 -10.84 13.12
C TYR A 101 23.64 -9.78 14.07
N GLU A 102 23.60 -10.04 15.38
CA GLU A 102 23.15 -9.08 16.40
C GLU A 102 23.98 -7.79 16.36
N ARG A 103 25.31 -7.89 16.28
CA ARG A 103 26.20 -6.73 16.14
C ARG A 103 25.90 -5.94 14.87
N LEU A 104 25.73 -6.60 13.72
CA LEU A 104 25.42 -5.94 12.45
C LEU A 104 24.07 -5.21 12.49
N VAL A 105 23.08 -5.78 13.17
CA VAL A 105 21.76 -5.14 13.36
C VAL A 105 21.89 -3.88 14.23
N GLU A 106 22.71 -3.91 15.28
CA GLU A 106 22.93 -2.74 16.14
C GLU A 106 23.71 -1.64 15.40
N GLU A 107 24.78 -2.00 14.68
CA GLU A 107 25.55 -1.07 13.84
C GLU A 107 24.64 -0.39 12.79
N ARG A 108 23.79 -1.16 12.12
CA ARG A 108 22.80 -0.64 11.18
C ARG A 108 21.85 0.36 11.84
N LYS A 109 21.38 0.06 13.04
CA LYS A 109 20.48 0.96 13.77
C LYS A 109 21.15 2.30 14.09
N ILE A 110 22.42 2.27 14.53
CA ILE A 110 23.20 3.48 14.80
C ILE A 110 23.36 4.29 13.52
N ILE A 111 23.71 3.65 12.41
CA ILE A 111 23.86 4.33 11.11
C ILE A 111 22.53 4.92 10.64
N ASP A 112 21.44 4.20 10.78
CA ASP A 112 20.09 4.68 10.41
C ASP A 112 19.70 5.93 11.23
N GLU A 113 20.07 5.99 12.51
CA GLU A 113 19.84 7.15 13.37
C GLU A 113 20.69 8.36 12.94
N GLN A 114 21.98 8.14 12.67
CA GLN A 114 22.88 9.18 12.16
C GLN A 114 22.40 9.73 10.81
N CYS A 115 21.95 8.88 9.90
CA CYS A 115 21.35 9.30 8.63
C CYS A 115 20.13 10.19 8.85
N LYS A 116 19.22 9.80 9.75
CA LYS A 116 18.03 10.59 10.08
C LYS A 116 18.37 11.95 10.69
N GLU A 117 19.38 12.01 11.54
CA GLU A 117 19.85 13.28 12.10
C GLU A 117 20.45 14.17 11.02
N ARG A 118 21.27 13.59 10.13
CA ARG A 118 21.83 14.33 9.00
C ARG A 118 20.75 14.84 8.05
N GLU A 119 19.74 14.04 7.74
CA GLU A 119 18.57 14.47 6.95
C GLU A 119 17.80 15.62 7.62
N LYS A 120 17.61 15.57 8.94
CA LYS A 120 16.97 16.66 9.68
C LYS A 120 17.78 17.96 9.51
N TYR A 121 19.10 17.87 9.66
CA TYR A 121 19.98 19.02 9.45
C TYR A 121 19.88 19.55 8.03
N LEU A 122 19.97 18.70 6.99
CA LEU A 122 19.86 19.12 5.59
C LEU A 122 18.52 19.83 5.30
N LYS A 123 17.43 19.40 5.92
CA LYS A 123 16.10 20.04 5.80
C LYS A 123 16.06 21.47 6.37
N THR A 124 17.00 21.86 7.23
CA THR A 124 17.10 23.24 7.77
C THR A 124 17.79 24.20 6.81
N LEU A 125 18.50 23.69 5.80
CA LEU A 125 19.20 24.54 4.85
C LEU A 125 18.22 25.31 3.97
N SER A 126 18.38 26.63 3.93
CA SER A 126 17.62 27.53 3.03
C SER A 126 18.41 27.93 1.78
N LYS A 127 19.72 27.78 1.83
CA LYS A 127 20.69 28.09 0.74
C LYS A 127 21.86 27.11 0.84
N SER A 128 22.71 27.10 -0.20
CA SER A 128 23.94 26.32 -0.18
C SER A 128 24.87 26.79 0.95
N LYS A 129 25.58 25.83 1.54
CA LYS A 129 26.56 26.05 2.62
C LYS A 129 27.79 25.21 2.36
N THR A 130 28.99 25.81 2.55
CA THR A 130 30.24 25.04 2.52
C THR A 130 30.51 24.46 3.91
N GLU A 131 30.83 23.17 3.96
CA GLU A 131 31.22 22.46 5.17
C GLU A 131 32.53 21.70 4.96
N ILE A 132 33.13 21.31 6.06
CA ILE A 132 34.32 20.47 6.11
C ILE A 132 33.90 19.16 6.81
N ASP A 133 34.24 18.05 6.21
CA ASP A 133 34.13 16.76 6.84
C ASP A 133 35.20 16.66 7.92
N GLU A 134 34.77 16.50 9.17
CA GLU A 134 35.68 16.51 10.33
C GLU A 134 36.61 15.30 10.36
N ASP A 135 36.19 14.18 9.79
CA ASP A 135 36.97 12.94 9.78
C ASP A 135 38.06 12.93 8.68
N THR A 136 37.71 13.47 7.52
CA THR A 136 38.55 13.41 6.32
C THR A 136 39.23 14.72 5.97
N GLY A 137 38.74 15.84 6.54
CA GLY A 137 39.16 17.20 6.16
C GLY A 137 38.67 17.65 4.78
N TYR A 138 37.80 16.88 4.13
CA TYR A 138 37.31 17.21 2.81
C TYR A 138 36.31 18.37 2.85
N ILE A 139 36.54 19.36 1.99
CA ILE A 139 35.66 20.53 1.86
C ILE A 139 34.62 20.25 0.78
N PHE A 140 33.36 20.41 1.12
CA PHE A 140 32.25 20.17 0.20
C PHE A 140 31.15 21.22 0.34
N GLN A 141 30.32 21.34 -0.70
CA GLN A 141 29.19 22.25 -0.73
C GLN A 141 27.88 21.48 -0.57
N LEU A 142 27.14 21.83 0.47
CA LEU A 142 25.80 21.34 0.73
C LEU A 142 24.76 22.19 -0.02
N PHE A 143 23.71 21.54 -0.46
CA PHE A 143 22.54 22.18 -1.05
C PHE A 143 21.27 21.78 -0.26
N PRO A 144 20.26 22.66 -0.18
CA PRO A 144 18.96 22.30 0.37
C PRO A 144 18.37 21.10 -0.38
N PRO A 145 17.70 20.17 0.32
CA PRO A 145 17.02 19.06 -0.34
C PRO A 145 15.89 19.56 -1.24
N ALA A 146 15.69 18.92 -2.38
CA ALA A 146 14.55 19.18 -3.24
C ALA A 146 13.25 18.78 -2.54
N LYS A 147 12.33 19.73 -2.41
CA LYS A 147 11.02 19.50 -1.82
C LYS A 147 9.99 19.27 -2.94
N GLN A 148 9.43 18.07 -2.99
CA GLN A 148 8.32 17.75 -3.86
C GLN A 148 7.06 17.60 -3.01
N SER A 149 5.96 18.17 -3.46
CA SER A 149 4.65 18.00 -2.83
C SER A 149 3.60 17.76 -3.91
N THR A 150 2.69 16.83 -3.67
CA THR A 150 1.51 16.59 -4.50
C THR A 150 0.27 16.96 -3.70
N THR A 151 -0.67 17.63 -4.36
CA THR A 151 -1.97 17.87 -3.75
C THR A 151 -2.79 16.58 -3.81
N SER A 152 -3.32 16.14 -2.68
CA SER A 152 -4.16 14.96 -2.57
C SER A 152 -5.29 15.23 -1.60
N TYR A 153 -6.24 14.30 -1.51
CA TYR A 153 -7.35 14.34 -0.56
C TYR A 153 -7.35 13.11 0.33
N SER A 154 -7.95 13.21 1.51
CA SER A 154 -8.19 12.09 2.42
C SER A 154 -9.68 11.98 2.73
N ILE A 155 -10.14 10.75 2.99
CA ILE A 155 -11.52 10.47 3.39
C ILE A 155 -11.47 9.79 4.74
N THR A 156 -12.16 10.38 5.72
CA THR A 156 -12.29 9.82 7.08
C THR A 156 -13.77 9.64 7.38
N PHE A 157 -14.16 8.41 7.73
CA PHE A 157 -15.49 8.13 8.24
C PHE A 157 -15.50 8.35 9.77
N LYS A 158 -16.59 8.97 10.26
CA LYS A 158 -16.81 9.19 11.70
C LYS A 158 -17.70 8.11 12.27
#